data_b2530556fe434cf8199af34c40d7ee14
#
_entry.id   b2530556fe434cf8199af34c40d7ee14
#
_cell.length_a   1.000
_cell.length_b   1.000
_cell.length_c   1.000
_cell.angle_alpha   90.00
_cell.angle_beta   90.00
_cell.angle_gamma   90.00
#
_symmetry.space_group_name_H-M   'P 1'
#
loop_
_entity.id
_entity.type
_entity.pdbx_description
1 polymer ?
#
loop_
_entity_poly.entity_id
_entity_poly.type
_entity_poly.pdbx_seq_one_letter_code
_entity_poly.pdbx_strand_id
1 'polypeptide(L)'
;MSSLRRLCLSEGHKISRPSDFEQNQVNEFMKANRLIGIDVGTTSVKAAILDTHGQVLEQFVEGYQITRTGDHIVEQNPNDWLRLIQKSLTNFDLDQVVAIGLCSQVNTHVFVDANGDALCPAILWQDRRASDEAAALDAQVTLEQKQAWWGAPMPIDASHAIARMAWVAKHQPDIWSKTRWVMLPKDYCMLKLTGKASTDPLSNIGLVDNELNYIPDVLALVPGAAERMAPLVSITDVAGEIQQGPLKGTPIVSGTMDAWAGLIGTGGAKKQSTIYLSGTSEILGISSTKIIPTPGAIVFPETHGLRVHAAPTQNGGDAKVWFTQANGITMDEMSAMVSGTTRNAATPLFLPQLEGERAPLWNSDLRGAFLGVSRQTRLPDFARAVYEGVAFAARHALETLKISADVDSDLICCAGGGFRSATWNQIRADVLNTPLHILNATEPGVSGAVTLAAIGSGVYSSFEEASDALTQYRAPLIPDSRQADLYEHAFDIYKDAIQANALIGKQLTQLNDR
;
A
#
# COMPACT_ATOMS: atom_id res chain seq x y z
N MET A 1 -18.76 23.61 13.19
CA MET A 1 -18.68 24.07 11.79
C MET A 1 -20.02 24.20 11.07
N SER A 2 -21.07 23.47 11.42
CA SER A 2 -22.40 23.64 10.76
C SER A 2 -23.10 24.97 11.01
N SER A 3 -22.75 25.73 12.04
CA SER A 3 -23.39 27.02 12.35
C SER A 3 -22.73 28.23 11.68
N LEU A 4 -21.45 28.19 11.37
CA LEU A 4 -20.75 29.30 10.70
C LEU A 4 -20.91 29.28 9.17
N ARG A 5 -21.10 28.10 8.56
CA ARG A 5 -21.36 27.98 7.11
C ARG A 5 -22.81 28.26 6.69
N ARG A 6 -23.80 28.21 7.60
CA ARG A 6 -25.20 28.52 7.27
C ARG A 6 -25.50 30.01 7.12
N LEU A 7 -24.58 30.89 7.50
CA LEU A 7 -24.75 32.35 7.34
C LEU A 7 -24.31 32.88 5.95
N CYS A 8 -23.60 32.10 5.15
CA CYS A 8 -23.08 32.58 3.85
C CYS A 8 -23.86 32.13 2.61
N LEU A 9 -24.97 31.38 2.73
CA LEU A 9 -25.70 30.81 1.59
C LEU A 9 -27.09 31.42 1.30
N SER A 10 -27.46 32.53 1.95
CA SER A 10 -28.67 33.26 1.61
C SER A 10 -28.30 34.70 1.22
N GLU A 11 -28.39 34.96 -0.04
CA GLU A 11 -28.30 36.22 -0.81
C GLU A 11 -27.06 36.34 -1.68
N GLY A 12 -27.32 36.50 -2.99
CA GLY A 12 -26.33 36.59 -4.07
C GLY A 12 -25.39 37.80 -3.97
N HIS A 13 -24.44 37.74 -3.04
CA HIS A 13 -23.37 38.71 -2.92
C HIS A 13 -22.02 38.11 -3.30
N LYS A 14 -21.24 38.88 -4.03
CA LYS A 14 -19.85 38.58 -4.39
C LYS A 14 -19.11 38.07 -3.14
N ILE A 15 -18.51 36.88 -3.24
CA ILE A 15 -17.63 36.34 -2.19
C ILE A 15 -16.49 37.34 -1.96
N SER A 16 -16.60 38.15 -0.89
CA SER A 16 -15.49 38.94 -0.40
C SER A 16 -14.45 37.97 0.23
N ARG A 17 -13.16 38.23 -0.01
CA ARG A 17 -12.10 37.49 0.68
C ARG A 17 -12.32 37.62 2.19
N PRO A 18 -12.11 36.57 3.00
CA PRO A 18 -12.19 36.65 4.45
C PRO A 18 -11.33 37.82 4.95
N SER A 19 -11.78 38.53 5.99
CA SER A 19 -10.97 39.56 6.64
C SER A 19 -9.70 38.91 7.22
N ASP A 20 -8.61 39.70 7.35
CA ASP A 20 -7.35 39.19 7.95
C ASP A 20 -7.58 38.63 9.37
N PHE A 21 -8.61 39.10 10.08
CA PHE A 21 -9.00 38.60 11.38
C PHE A 21 -9.66 37.21 11.31
N GLU A 22 -10.55 36.99 10.34
CA GLU A 22 -11.18 35.68 10.11
C GLU A 22 -10.13 34.67 9.60
N GLN A 23 -9.23 35.09 8.73
CA GLN A 23 -8.12 34.27 8.24
C GLN A 23 -7.16 33.92 9.39
N ASN A 24 -6.87 34.81 10.30
CA ASN A 24 -6.05 34.54 11.49
C ASN A 24 -6.73 33.57 12.45
N GLN A 25 -8.05 33.70 12.70
CA GLN A 25 -8.80 32.75 13.52
C GLN A 25 -8.85 31.37 12.91
N VAL A 26 -9.04 31.28 11.59
CA VAL A 26 -8.96 30.00 10.86
C VAL A 26 -7.55 29.40 10.97
N ASN A 27 -6.51 30.22 10.81
CA ASN A 27 -5.12 29.76 10.92
C ASN A 27 -4.76 29.31 12.35
N GLU A 28 -5.25 30.01 13.39
CA GLU A 28 -5.07 29.58 14.80
C GLU A 28 -5.84 28.28 15.07
N PHE A 29 -7.08 28.16 14.60
CA PHE A 29 -7.87 26.94 14.70
C PHE A 29 -7.18 25.76 13.99
N MET A 30 -6.63 25.98 12.80
CA MET A 30 -5.90 24.97 12.05
C MET A 30 -4.59 24.56 12.74
N LYS A 31 -3.87 25.51 13.36
CA LYS A 31 -2.63 25.19 14.13
C LYS A 31 -2.91 24.43 15.43
N ALA A 32 -4.09 24.60 16.01
CA ALA A 32 -4.44 23.95 17.26
C ALA A 32 -4.90 22.49 17.10
N ASN A 33 -5.43 22.11 15.91
CA ASN A 33 -5.98 20.78 15.71
C ASN A 33 -4.90 19.76 15.40
N ARG A 34 -5.01 18.59 16.02
CA ARG A 34 -4.11 17.43 15.84
C ARG A 34 -4.88 16.24 15.30
N LEU A 35 -4.23 15.45 14.52
CA LEU A 35 -4.77 14.24 13.90
C LEU A 35 -3.89 13.05 14.23
N ILE A 36 -4.49 11.91 14.52
CA ILE A 36 -3.77 10.67 14.75
C ILE A 36 -3.95 9.76 13.53
N GLY A 37 -2.85 9.26 13.00
CA GLY A 37 -2.83 8.14 12.04
C GLY A 37 -2.30 6.89 12.69
N ILE A 38 -2.93 5.75 12.42
CA ILE A 38 -2.54 4.43 12.92
C ILE A 38 -2.48 3.45 11.76
N ASP A 39 -1.35 2.76 11.62
CA ASP A 39 -1.14 1.67 10.66
C ASP A 39 -0.92 0.35 11.41
N VAL A 40 -1.87 -0.57 11.26
CA VAL A 40 -1.77 -1.95 11.77
C VAL A 40 -1.14 -2.80 10.68
N GLY A 41 0.19 -2.69 10.53
CA GLY A 41 0.95 -3.38 9.49
C GLY A 41 1.19 -4.86 9.78
N THR A 42 1.94 -5.56 8.93
CA THR A 42 2.20 -7.00 9.10
C THR A 42 3.11 -7.30 10.30
N THR A 43 4.07 -6.43 10.60
CA THR A 43 5.11 -6.70 11.61
C THR A 43 5.07 -5.78 12.82
N SER A 44 4.33 -4.67 12.75
CA SER A 44 4.29 -3.64 13.76
C SER A 44 3.03 -2.80 13.68
N VAL A 45 2.62 -2.23 14.82
CA VAL A 45 1.74 -1.07 14.85
C VAL A 45 2.60 0.19 14.78
N LYS A 46 2.23 1.09 13.88
CA LYS A 46 2.83 2.41 13.73
C LYS A 46 1.74 3.45 13.98
N ALA A 47 2.07 4.49 14.71
CA ALA A 47 1.14 5.59 14.94
C ALA A 47 1.90 6.91 14.98
N ALA A 48 1.24 8.00 14.60
CA ALA A 48 1.79 9.33 14.78
C ALA A 48 0.69 10.35 15.02
N ILE A 49 1.05 11.41 15.74
CA ILE A 49 0.28 12.66 15.80
C ILE A 49 0.89 13.64 14.81
N LEU A 50 0.06 14.21 13.96
CA LEU A 50 0.43 15.29 13.07
C LEU A 50 -0.44 16.52 13.38
N ASP A 51 0.13 17.70 13.15
CA ASP A 51 -0.65 18.91 13.04
C ASP A 51 -1.37 18.98 11.67
N THR A 52 -2.20 20.00 11.50
CA THR A 52 -2.95 20.21 10.24
C THR A 52 -2.07 20.68 9.07
N HIS A 53 -0.78 20.88 9.27
CA HIS A 53 0.20 21.20 8.22
C HIS A 53 1.12 20.02 7.88
N GLY A 54 0.81 18.82 8.41
CA GLY A 54 1.57 17.60 8.11
C GLY A 54 2.89 17.48 8.89
N GLN A 55 3.14 18.35 9.88
CA GLN A 55 4.29 18.20 10.76
C GLN A 55 4.03 17.05 11.73
N VAL A 56 4.94 16.08 11.75
CA VAL A 56 4.93 15.00 12.73
C VAL A 56 5.35 15.57 14.08
N LEU A 57 4.43 15.52 15.04
CA LEU A 57 4.67 15.99 16.42
C LEU A 57 5.21 14.86 17.29
N GLU A 58 4.60 13.68 17.20
CA GLU A 58 4.98 12.49 17.93
C GLU A 58 4.80 11.26 17.06
N GLN A 59 5.59 10.21 17.33
CA GLN A 59 5.50 8.94 16.61
C GLN A 59 5.73 7.74 17.52
N PHE A 60 5.13 6.61 17.17
CA PHE A 60 5.23 5.33 17.85
C PHE A 60 5.38 4.22 16.83
N VAL A 61 6.31 3.31 17.09
CA VAL A 61 6.48 2.07 16.30
C VAL A 61 6.84 0.96 17.27
N GLU A 62 6.05 -0.10 17.27
CA GLU A 62 6.37 -1.30 18.07
C GLU A 62 5.91 -2.56 17.36
N GLY A 63 6.80 -3.57 17.35
CA GLY A 63 6.56 -4.86 16.74
C GLY A 63 5.73 -5.80 17.61
N TYR A 64 5.17 -6.83 16.97
CA TYR A 64 4.49 -7.95 17.61
C TYR A 64 4.85 -9.28 16.96
N GLN A 65 4.51 -10.36 17.63
CA GLN A 65 4.89 -11.69 17.19
C GLN A 65 4.01 -12.18 16.04
N ILE A 66 4.67 -12.80 15.05
CA ILE A 66 4.01 -13.62 14.02
C ILE A 66 4.28 -15.07 14.37
N THR A 67 3.23 -15.85 14.55
CA THR A 67 3.34 -17.30 14.78
C THR A 67 3.33 -18.02 13.43
N ARG A 68 4.35 -18.87 13.21
CA ARG A 68 4.44 -19.72 12.02
C ARG A 68 4.47 -21.18 12.46
N THR A 69 3.58 -21.99 11.89
CA THR A 69 3.50 -23.43 12.16
C THR A 69 3.58 -24.20 10.85
N GLY A 70 4.65 -24.96 10.68
CA GLY A 70 4.97 -25.57 9.38
C GLY A 70 5.13 -24.51 8.27
N ASP A 71 4.86 -24.94 7.04
CA ASP A 71 5.06 -24.08 5.85
C ASP A 71 3.79 -23.30 5.43
N HIS A 72 2.66 -23.56 6.08
CA HIS A 72 1.35 -23.11 5.60
C HIS A 72 0.60 -22.20 6.57
N ILE A 73 0.86 -22.29 7.87
CA ILE A 73 0.10 -21.56 8.89
C ILE A 73 0.88 -20.31 9.32
N VAL A 74 0.25 -19.15 9.17
CA VAL A 74 0.81 -17.86 9.60
C VAL A 74 -0.27 -17.05 10.31
N GLU A 75 -0.06 -16.78 11.60
CA GLU A 75 -1.07 -16.23 12.51
C GLU A 75 -0.54 -15.08 13.35
N GLN A 76 -1.47 -14.23 13.79
CA GLN A 76 -1.24 -13.17 14.78
C GLN A 76 -2.35 -13.15 15.82
N ASN A 77 -2.00 -12.64 17.01
CA ASN A 77 -2.99 -12.39 18.05
C ASN A 77 -3.62 -10.99 17.83
N PRO A 78 -4.92 -10.86 17.49
CA PRO A 78 -5.55 -9.56 17.27
C PRO A 78 -5.49 -8.63 18.48
N ASN A 79 -5.39 -9.17 19.70
CA ASN A 79 -5.30 -8.36 20.91
C ASN A 79 -3.95 -7.64 21.04
N ASP A 80 -2.88 -8.09 20.36
CA ASP A 80 -1.62 -7.36 20.34
C ASP A 80 -1.74 -6.04 19.59
N TRP A 81 -2.53 -5.99 18.53
CA TRP A 81 -2.81 -4.74 17.80
C TRP A 81 -3.49 -3.72 18.72
N LEU A 82 -4.55 -4.14 19.44
CA LEU A 82 -5.29 -3.28 20.37
C LEU A 82 -4.40 -2.80 21.51
N ARG A 83 -3.61 -3.70 22.09
CA ARG A 83 -2.66 -3.36 23.15
C ARG A 83 -1.66 -2.30 22.70
N LEU A 84 -1.13 -2.41 21.48
CA LEU A 84 -0.17 -1.46 20.94
C LEU A 84 -0.81 -0.14 20.53
N ILE A 85 -2.04 -0.16 19.99
CA ILE A 85 -2.82 1.07 19.77
C ILE A 85 -3.05 1.79 21.10
N GLN A 86 -3.51 1.10 22.15
CA GLN A 86 -3.71 1.69 23.47
C GLN A 86 -2.40 2.23 24.05
N LYS A 87 -1.29 1.51 23.89
CA LYS A 87 0.04 1.95 24.34
C LYS A 87 0.47 3.22 23.59
N SER A 88 0.27 3.32 22.29
CA SER A 88 0.59 4.53 21.52
C SER A 88 -0.22 5.72 22.01
N LEU A 89 -1.54 5.56 22.20
CA LEU A 89 -2.42 6.60 22.72
C LEU A 89 -2.07 7.03 24.16
N THR A 90 -1.55 6.11 24.98
CA THR A 90 -1.10 6.44 26.35
C THR A 90 0.21 7.26 26.35
N ASN A 91 1.06 7.05 25.35
CA ASN A 91 2.35 7.72 25.26
C ASN A 91 2.26 9.12 24.64
N PHE A 92 1.19 9.42 23.91
CA PHE A 92 1.00 10.67 23.18
C PHE A 92 0.38 11.79 24.03
N ASP A 93 0.75 13.02 23.73
CA ASP A 93 0.00 14.19 24.17
C ASP A 93 -1.27 14.33 23.32
N LEU A 94 -2.40 13.99 23.93
CA LEU A 94 -3.70 13.89 23.25
C LEU A 94 -4.50 15.22 23.22
N ASP A 95 -3.89 16.32 23.71
CA ASP A 95 -4.57 17.61 23.65
C ASP A 95 -4.88 18.02 22.21
N GLN A 96 -6.08 18.53 22.00
CA GLN A 96 -6.59 19.01 20.70
C GLN A 96 -6.64 17.95 19.57
N VAL A 97 -6.61 16.67 19.89
CA VAL A 97 -6.85 15.61 18.92
C VAL A 97 -8.32 15.63 18.46
N VAL A 98 -8.55 15.87 17.16
CA VAL A 98 -9.90 16.03 16.60
C VAL A 98 -10.40 14.78 15.86
N ALA A 99 -9.51 13.92 15.38
CA ALA A 99 -9.88 12.68 14.72
C ALA A 99 -8.73 11.67 14.69
N ILE A 100 -9.11 10.39 14.47
CA ILE A 100 -8.19 9.26 14.29
C ILE A 100 -8.52 8.60 12.98
N GLY A 101 -7.50 8.31 12.15
CA GLY A 101 -7.60 7.48 10.95
C GLY A 101 -6.86 6.15 11.16
N LEU A 102 -7.40 5.08 10.61
CA LEU A 102 -6.77 3.77 10.62
C LEU A 102 -6.51 3.25 9.23
N CYS A 103 -5.38 2.56 9.06
CA CYS A 103 -5.16 1.65 7.95
C CYS A 103 -4.58 0.34 8.46
N SER A 104 -4.57 -0.69 7.64
CA SER A 104 -3.98 -1.97 8.03
C SER A 104 -3.52 -2.80 6.84
N GLN A 105 -2.71 -3.82 7.13
CA GLN A 105 -2.46 -4.93 6.21
C GLN A 105 -3.78 -5.50 5.68
N VAL A 106 -3.81 -5.85 4.40
CA VAL A 106 -4.96 -6.41 3.71
C VAL A 106 -4.90 -7.95 3.69
N ASN A 107 -6.00 -8.60 3.31
CA ASN A 107 -6.09 -10.07 3.21
C ASN A 107 -5.66 -10.82 4.49
N THR A 108 -5.81 -10.16 5.64
CA THR A 108 -5.66 -10.76 6.97
C THR A 108 -7.03 -10.74 7.64
N HIS A 109 -7.52 -11.88 8.11
CA HIS A 109 -8.91 -12.00 8.54
C HIS A 109 -9.03 -12.45 10.00
N VAL A 110 -9.91 -11.77 10.72
CA VAL A 110 -10.31 -12.04 12.11
C VAL A 110 -11.75 -12.54 12.12
N PHE A 111 -11.97 -13.71 12.72
CA PHE A 111 -13.31 -14.27 12.93
C PHE A 111 -13.79 -13.83 14.31
N VAL A 112 -14.86 -13.04 14.34
CA VAL A 112 -15.32 -12.30 15.53
C VAL A 112 -16.71 -12.73 15.93
N ASP A 113 -16.95 -12.93 17.22
CA ASP A 113 -18.25 -13.29 17.75
C ASP A 113 -19.21 -12.09 17.89
N ALA A 114 -20.42 -12.33 18.42
CA ALA A 114 -21.42 -11.28 18.62
C ALA A 114 -21.03 -10.25 19.70
N ASN A 115 -20.07 -10.57 20.58
CA ASN A 115 -19.57 -9.67 21.61
C ASN A 115 -18.40 -8.81 21.10
N GLY A 116 -17.94 -9.06 19.87
CA GLY A 116 -16.79 -8.38 19.29
C GLY A 116 -15.45 -9.02 19.71
N ASP A 117 -15.43 -10.26 20.19
CA ASP A 117 -14.21 -10.96 20.57
C ASP A 117 -13.73 -11.88 19.46
N ALA A 118 -12.40 -11.89 19.23
CA ALA A 118 -11.80 -12.79 18.26
C ALA A 118 -11.88 -14.24 18.74
N LEU A 119 -12.45 -15.11 17.89
CA LEU A 119 -12.69 -16.52 18.19
C LEU A 119 -11.43 -17.39 18.02
N CYS A 120 -10.46 -16.92 17.25
CA CYS A 120 -9.20 -17.58 16.98
C CYS A 120 -8.13 -16.54 16.62
N PRO A 121 -6.85 -16.92 16.51
CA PRO A 121 -5.83 -16.04 15.94
C PRO A 121 -6.22 -15.57 14.52
N ALA A 122 -5.81 -14.35 14.18
CA ALA A 122 -6.00 -13.80 12.84
C ALA A 122 -5.20 -14.60 11.81
N ILE A 123 -5.82 -14.93 10.69
CA ILE A 123 -5.21 -15.64 9.56
C ILE A 123 -4.56 -14.60 8.65
N LEU A 124 -3.23 -14.59 8.54
CA LEU A 124 -2.49 -13.58 7.78
C LEU A 124 -2.58 -13.80 6.26
N TRP A 125 -2.29 -12.75 5.52
CA TRP A 125 -2.24 -12.78 4.07
C TRP A 125 -1.22 -13.79 3.50
N GLN A 126 -0.16 -14.11 4.25
CA GLN A 126 0.86 -15.11 3.92
C GLN A 126 0.44 -16.57 4.19
N ASP A 127 -0.69 -16.76 4.89
CA ASP A 127 -1.19 -18.07 5.28
C ASP A 127 -1.74 -18.82 4.06
N ARG A 128 -1.37 -20.09 3.93
CA ARG A 128 -1.73 -20.95 2.80
C ARG A 128 -2.63 -22.13 3.17
N ARG A 129 -3.16 -22.14 4.42
CA ARG A 129 -4.02 -23.26 4.89
C ARG A 129 -5.25 -23.50 4.02
N ALA A 130 -5.79 -22.46 3.39
CA ALA A 130 -6.98 -22.50 2.57
C ALA A 130 -6.71 -22.79 1.07
N SER A 131 -5.52 -23.30 0.71
CA SER A 131 -5.17 -23.52 -0.71
C SER A 131 -6.09 -24.49 -1.43
N ASP A 132 -6.51 -25.59 -0.77
CA ASP A 132 -7.40 -26.59 -1.36
C ASP A 132 -8.82 -26.03 -1.56
N GLU A 133 -9.35 -25.31 -0.55
CA GLU A 133 -10.64 -24.64 -0.64
C GLU A 133 -10.61 -23.54 -1.72
N ALA A 134 -9.52 -22.78 -1.79
CA ALA A 134 -9.31 -21.77 -2.83
C ALA A 134 -9.37 -22.37 -4.23
N ALA A 135 -8.61 -23.44 -4.50
CA ALA A 135 -8.62 -24.13 -5.77
C ALA A 135 -10.01 -24.72 -6.13
N ALA A 136 -10.72 -25.27 -5.11
CA ALA A 136 -12.05 -25.82 -5.31
C ALA A 136 -13.10 -24.72 -5.62
N LEU A 137 -12.98 -23.53 -5.00
CA LEU A 137 -13.86 -22.39 -5.27
C LEU A 137 -13.51 -21.75 -6.63
N ASP A 138 -12.22 -21.57 -6.92
CA ASP A 138 -11.75 -20.99 -8.18
C ASP A 138 -12.22 -21.78 -9.40
N ALA A 139 -12.25 -23.11 -9.29
CA ALA A 139 -12.75 -24.01 -10.33
C ALA A 139 -14.26 -23.92 -10.59
N GLN A 140 -15.03 -23.35 -9.67
CA GLN A 140 -16.48 -23.15 -9.82
C GLN A 140 -16.81 -21.85 -10.55
N VAL A 141 -15.85 -20.94 -10.70
CA VAL A 141 -16.05 -19.59 -11.26
C VAL A 141 -15.41 -19.51 -12.64
N THR A 142 -16.19 -19.13 -13.64
CA THR A 142 -15.68 -18.98 -15.01
C THR A 142 -14.86 -17.71 -15.18
N LEU A 143 -14.03 -17.67 -16.24
CA LEU A 143 -13.27 -16.47 -16.59
C LEU A 143 -14.19 -15.27 -16.90
N GLU A 144 -15.34 -15.53 -17.53
CA GLU A 144 -16.36 -14.52 -17.83
C GLU A 144 -16.95 -13.92 -16.55
N GLN A 145 -17.23 -14.76 -15.54
CA GLN A 145 -17.70 -14.28 -14.25
C GLN A 145 -16.64 -13.42 -13.54
N LYS A 146 -15.39 -13.87 -13.49
CA LYS A 146 -14.26 -13.11 -12.94
C LYS A 146 -14.10 -11.76 -13.63
N GLN A 147 -14.17 -11.75 -14.97
CA GLN A 147 -14.10 -10.53 -15.76
C GLN A 147 -15.27 -9.59 -15.47
N ALA A 148 -16.48 -10.12 -15.31
CA ALA A 148 -17.67 -9.33 -14.98
C ALA A 148 -17.61 -8.73 -13.56
N TRP A 149 -17.12 -9.49 -12.59
CA TRP A 149 -17.05 -9.06 -11.20
C TRP A 149 -15.90 -8.10 -10.92
N TRP A 150 -14.72 -8.39 -11.43
CA TRP A 150 -13.47 -7.71 -11.04
C TRP A 150 -12.79 -6.96 -12.19
N GLY A 151 -13.33 -7.01 -13.40
CA GLY A 151 -12.69 -6.42 -14.58
C GLY A 151 -11.42 -7.15 -15.04
N ALA A 152 -11.04 -8.25 -14.36
CA ALA A 152 -9.84 -9.05 -14.65
C ALA A 152 -10.04 -10.51 -14.22
N PRO A 153 -9.35 -11.48 -14.84
CA PRO A 153 -9.42 -12.89 -14.49
C PRO A 153 -8.63 -13.20 -13.20
N MET A 154 -8.94 -12.49 -12.12
CA MET A 154 -8.26 -12.65 -10.84
C MET A 154 -8.57 -14.02 -10.22
N PRO A 155 -7.57 -14.80 -9.75
CA PRO A 155 -7.81 -16.08 -9.11
C PRO A 155 -8.36 -15.91 -7.69
N ILE A 156 -9.18 -16.87 -7.26
CA ILE A 156 -9.48 -17.07 -5.84
C ILE A 156 -8.32 -17.87 -5.25
N ASP A 157 -7.41 -17.21 -4.54
CA ASP A 157 -6.25 -17.84 -3.92
C ASP A 157 -6.43 -18.06 -2.41
N ALA A 158 -5.43 -18.64 -1.74
CA ALA A 158 -5.47 -18.94 -0.31
C ALA A 158 -5.59 -17.68 0.58
N SER A 159 -5.24 -16.51 0.07
CA SER A 159 -5.35 -15.23 0.80
C SER A 159 -6.73 -14.59 0.66
N HIS A 160 -7.54 -15.06 -0.29
CA HIS A 160 -8.87 -14.54 -0.54
C HIS A 160 -9.81 -14.81 0.64
N ALA A 161 -10.58 -13.81 1.05
CA ALA A 161 -11.46 -13.92 2.21
C ALA A 161 -12.45 -15.10 2.10
N ILE A 162 -13.04 -15.31 0.91
CA ILE A 162 -14.03 -16.40 0.71
C ILE A 162 -13.39 -17.79 0.87
N ALA A 163 -12.12 -17.98 0.44
CA ALA A 163 -11.40 -19.23 0.63
C ALA A 163 -11.15 -19.53 2.12
N ARG A 164 -10.81 -18.50 2.90
CA ARG A 164 -10.63 -18.64 4.35
C ARG A 164 -11.93 -18.89 5.09
N MET A 165 -13.03 -18.26 4.65
CA MET A 165 -14.36 -18.56 5.17
C MET A 165 -14.73 -20.02 4.91
N ALA A 166 -14.47 -20.54 3.71
CA ALA A 166 -14.68 -21.94 3.35
C ALA A 166 -13.86 -22.87 4.23
N TRP A 167 -12.57 -22.54 4.43
CA TRP A 167 -11.69 -23.33 5.28
C TRP A 167 -12.18 -23.38 6.73
N VAL A 168 -12.51 -22.22 7.33
CA VAL A 168 -13.03 -22.16 8.71
C VAL A 168 -14.36 -22.88 8.83
N ALA A 169 -15.28 -22.72 7.86
CA ALA A 169 -16.56 -23.41 7.87
C ALA A 169 -16.39 -24.94 7.85
N LYS A 170 -15.41 -25.45 7.11
CA LYS A 170 -15.17 -26.89 6.95
C LYS A 170 -14.34 -27.49 8.10
N HIS A 171 -13.27 -26.82 8.52
CA HIS A 171 -12.30 -27.39 9.47
C HIS A 171 -12.49 -26.91 10.91
N GLN A 172 -13.22 -25.80 11.11
CA GLN A 172 -13.49 -25.21 12.43
C GLN A 172 -14.98 -24.81 12.55
N PRO A 173 -15.93 -25.76 12.39
CA PRO A 173 -17.36 -25.47 12.33
C PRO A 173 -17.89 -24.78 13.60
N ASP A 174 -17.31 -25.07 14.76
CA ASP A 174 -17.67 -24.40 16.02
C ASP A 174 -17.31 -22.91 16.02
N ILE A 175 -16.18 -22.54 15.42
CA ILE A 175 -15.80 -21.14 15.22
C ILE A 175 -16.74 -20.50 14.19
N TRP A 176 -16.94 -21.15 13.04
CA TRP A 176 -17.84 -20.64 12.01
C TRP A 176 -19.25 -20.37 12.52
N SER A 177 -19.79 -21.30 13.31
CA SER A 177 -21.15 -21.16 13.86
C SER A 177 -21.32 -19.97 14.81
N LYS A 178 -20.25 -19.59 15.54
CA LYS A 178 -20.21 -18.46 16.48
C LYS A 178 -19.79 -17.16 15.82
N THR A 179 -19.22 -17.23 14.62
CA THR A 179 -18.75 -16.04 13.91
C THR A 179 -19.92 -15.13 13.54
N ARG A 180 -19.88 -13.92 14.06
CA ARG A 180 -20.80 -12.84 13.67
C ARG A 180 -20.23 -12.00 12.54
N TRP A 181 -18.89 -11.73 12.59
CA TRP A 181 -18.21 -10.92 11.60
C TRP A 181 -16.88 -11.56 11.15
N VAL A 182 -16.59 -11.44 9.86
CA VAL A 182 -15.23 -11.67 9.30
C VAL A 182 -14.66 -10.30 8.97
N MET A 183 -13.60 -9.91 9.66
CA MET A 183 -13.09 -8.53 9.67
C MET A 183 -11.62 -8.45 9.28
N LEU A 184 -11.23 -7.32 8.74
CA LEU A 184 -9.81 -6.95 8.56
C LEU A 184 -9.22 -6.39 9.87
N PRO A 185 -7.88 -6.29 10.01
CA PRO A 185 -7.27 -5.84 11.26
C PRO A 185 -7.74 -4.46 11.74
N LYS A 186 -7.83 -3.46 10.84
CA LYS A 186 -8.33 -2.14 11.19
C LYS A 186 -9.81 -2.17 11.64
N ASP A 187 -10.63 -2.98 10.96
CA ASP A 187 -12.06 -3.07 11.24
C ASP A 187 -12.32 -3.71 12.62
N TYR A 188 -11.54 -4.76 12.96
CA TYR A 188 -11.54 -5.34 14.29
C TYR A 188 -11.14 -4.32 15.36
N CYS A 189 -10.06 -3.58 15.12
CA CYS A 189 -9.62 -2.53 16.05
C CYS A 189 -10.70 -1.43 16.20
N MET A 190 -11.31 -0.99 15.11
CA MET A 190 -12.41 -0.03 15.14
C MET A 190 -13.62 -0.55 15.92
N LEU A 191 -14.03 -1.81 15.68
CA LEU A 191 -15.11 -2.44 16.45
C LEU A 191 -14.82 -2.39 17.95
N LYS A 192 -13.62 -2.76 18.37
CA LYS A 192 -13.21 -2.76 19.79
C LYS A 192 -13.15 -1.36 20.40
N LEU A 193 -12.81 -0.34 19.63
CA LEU A 193 -12.69 1.04 20.10
C LEU A 193 -14.02 1.78 20.09
N THR A 194 -14.92 1.47 19.14
CA THR A 194 -16.16 2.23 18.90
C THR A 194 -17.44 1.45 19.22
N GLY A 195 -17.38 0.12 19.34
CA GLY A 195 -18.54 -0.74 19.45
C GLY A 195 -19.35 -0.90 18.16
N LYS A 196 -18.88 -0.38 17.02
CA LYS A 196 -19.58 -0.44 15.73
C LYS A 196 -18.80 -1.27 14.73
N ALA A 197 -19.48 -2.19 14.04
CA ALA A 197 -18.93 -2.99 12.96
C ALA A 197 -19.13 -2.26 11.63
N SER A 198 -18.05 -2.00 10.91
CA SER A 198 -18.03 -1.49 9.53
C SER A 198 -16.73 -1.88 8.86
N THR A 199 -16.68 -1.78 7.55
CA THR A 199 -15.47 -2.00 6.73
C THR A 199 -15.52 -1.12 5.48
N ASP A 200 -14.38 -0.87 4.85
CA ASP A 200 -14.34 -0.14 3.58
C ASP A 200 -14.27 -1.10 2.38
N PRO A 201 -14.82 -0.69 1.22
CA PRO A 201 -14.87 -1.57 0.07
C PRO A 201 -13.49 -1.79 -0.58
N LEU A 202 -12.56 -0.83 -0.52
CA LEU A 202 -11.25 -0.96 -1.16
C LEU A 202 -10.37 -2.04 -0.49
N SER A 203 -10.58 -2.28 0.80
CA SER A 203 -9.88 -3.32 1.56
C SER A 203 -10.48 -4.72 1.37
N ASN A 204 -11.70 -4.83 0.82
CA ASN A 204 -12.41 -6.09 0.59
C ASN A 204 -12.18 -6.63 -0.83
N ILE A 205 -10.91 -6.73 -1.24
CA ILE A 205 -10.50 -7.19 -2.58
C ILE A 205 -11.09 -8.58 -2.85
N GLY A 206 -11.72 -8.71 -4.02
CA GLY A 206 -12.34 -9.96 -4.45
C GLY A 206 -13.75 -10.22 -3.89
N LEU A 207 -14.19 -9.50 -2.86
CA LEU A 207 -15.56 -9.57 -2.35
C LEU A 207 -16.46 -8.46 -2.88
N VAL A 208 -15.89 -7.42 -3.48
CA VAL A 208 -16.59 -6.27 -4.05
C VAL A 208 -16.37 -6.15 -5.55
N ASP A 209 -17.35 -5.60 -6.24
CA ASP A 209 -17.32 -5.30 -7.68
C ASP A 209 -16.66 -3.93 -7.98
N ASN A 210 -16.67 -3.55 -9.25
CA ASN A 210 -16.14 -2.27 -9.71
C ASN A 210 -16.99 -1.04 -9.28
N GLU A 211 -18.19 -1.27 -8.76
CA GLU A 211 -19.06 -0.25 -8.17
C GLU A 211 -18.94 -0.19 -6.65
N LEU A 212 -17.98 -0.96 -6.10
CA LEU A 212 -17.67 -1.04 -4.67
C LEU A 212 -18.81 -1.61 -3.81
N ASN A 213 -19.63 -2.50 -4.39
CA ASN A 213 -20.66 -3.26 -3.69
C ASN A 213 -20.22 -4.71 -3.48
N TYR A 214 -20.71 -5.35 -2.41
CA TYR A 214 -20.51 -6.79 -2.25
C TYR A 214 -21.09 -7.56 -3.43
N ILE A 215 -20.35 -8.56 -3.92
CA ILE A 215 -20.77 -9.47 -4.99
C ILE A 215 -21.55 -10.63 -4.37
N PRO A 216 -22.91 -10.68 -4.52
CA PRO A 216 -23.71 -11.72 -3.90
C PRO A 216 -23.30 -13.14 -4.33
N ASP A 217 -22.95 -13.31 -5.60
CA ASP A 217 -22.55 -14.61 -6.16
C ASP A 217 -21.25 -15.13 -5.55
N VAL A 218 -20.27 -14.25 -5.28
CA VAL A 218 -19.03 -14.62 -4.58
C VAL A 218 -19.32 -15.03 -3.14
N LEU A 219 -20.14 -14.28 -2.44
CA LEU A 219 -20.52 -14.60 -1.06
C LEU A 219 -21.34 -15.88 -0.97
N ALA A 220 -22.16 -16.18 -1.99
CA ALA A 220 -22.95 -17.41 -2.07
C ALA A 220 -22.10 -18.68 -2.25
N LEU A 221 -20.83 -18.57 -2.65
CA LEU A 221 -19.91 -19.72 -2.73
C LEU A 221 -19.70 -20.41 -1.37
N VAL A 222 -19.90 -19.68 -0.27
CA VAL A 222 -19.80 -20.24 1.09
C VAL A 222 -21.08 -19.94 1.88
N PRO A 223 -21.84 -20.97 2.27
CA PRO A 223 -23.08 -20.80 3.02
C PRO A 223 -22.86 -19.97 4.30
N GLY A 224 -23.62 -18.91 4.45
CA GLY A 224 -23.57 -18.01 5.60
C GLY A 224 -22.46 -16.94 5.53
N ALA A 225 -21.72 -16.79 4.42
CA ALA A 225 -20.71 -15.76 4.29
C ALA A 225 -21.33 -14.35 4.27
N ALA A 226 -22.43 -14.17 3.52
CA ALA A 226 -23.08 -12.86 3.38
C ALA A 226 -23.53 -12.27 4.72
N GLU A 227 -24.05 -13.10 5.62
CA GLU A 227 -24.52 -12.68 6.95
C GLU A 227 -23.40 -12.29 7.90
N ARG A 228 -22.15 -12.61 7.54
CA ARG A 228 -20.92 -12.35 8.33
C ARG A 228 -20.11 -11.17 7.82
N MET A 229 -20.59 -10.53 6.76
CA MET A 229 -19.93 -9.32 6.25
C MET A 229 -20.40 -8.08 7.00
N ALA A 230 -19.46 -7.23 7.41
CA ALA A 230 -19.75 -5.92 8.01
C ALA A 230 -20.29 -4.94 6.95
N PRO A 231 -21.14 -3.97 7.32
CA PRO A 231 -21.61 -2.94 6.39
C PRO A 231 -20.45 -2.17 5.77
N LEU A 232 -20.53 -1.94 4.46
CA LEU A 232 -19.59 -1.10 3.73
C LEU A 232 -19.84 0.38 4.02
N VAL A 233 -18.76 1.11 4.29
CA VAL A 233 -18.75 2.57 4.48
C VAL A 233 -17.64 3.17 3.65
N SER A 234 -17.71 4.47 3.34
CA SER A 234 -16.63 5.14 2.62
C SER A 234 -15.35 5.19 3.45
N ILE A 235 -14.21 5.22 2.77
CA ILE A 235 -12.88 5.35 3.41
C ILE A 235 -12.74 6.64 4.25
N THR A 236 -13.57 7.65 3.98
CA THR A 236 -13.61 8.93 4.70
C THR A 236 -14.77 9.05 5.69
N ASP A 237 -15.65 8.04 5.80
CA ASP A 237 -16.75 8.09 6.74
C ASP A 237 -16.26 7.92 8.18
N VAL A 238 -16.92 8.62 9.10
CA VAL A 238 -16.74 8.38 10.54
C VAL A 238 -17.40 7.05 10.89
N ALA A 239 -16.59 6.02 11.11
CA ALA A 239 -17.05 4.67 11.47
C ALA A 239 -17.64 4.62 12.88
N GLY A 240 -17.20 5.52 13.76
CA GLY A 240 -17.72 5.63 15.13
C GLY A 240 -16.89 6.60 15.96
N GLU A 241 -17.18 6.63 17.27
CA GLU A 241 -16.44 7.45 18.23
C GLU A 241 -15.84 6.56 19.31
N ILE A 242 -14.69 6.93 19.81
CA ILE A 242 -14.04 6.22 20.93
C ILE A 242 -14.97 6.20 22.14
N GLN A 243 -15.18 5.02 22.71
CA GLN A 243 -16.13 4.83 23.81
C GLN A 243 -15.53 5.09 25.19
N GLN A 244 -14.22 4.96 25.36
CA GLN A 244 -13.56 5.00 26.66
C GLN A 244 -12.21 5.71 26.60
N GLY A 245 -11.71 6.14 27.76
CA GLY A 245 -10.41 6.78 27.91
C GLY A 245 -10.37 8.27 27.59
N PRO A 246 -9.17 8.86 27.47
CA PRO A 246 -9.00 10.30 27.32
C PRO A 246 -9.52 10.85 25.98
N LEU A 247 -9.63 10.02 24.97
CA LEU A 247 -10.18 10.39 23.65
C LEU A 247 -11.66 10.03 23.48
N LYS A 248 -12.40 9.76 24.58
CA LYS A 248 -13.84 9.47 24.49
C LYS A 248 -14.58 10.54 23.71
N GLY A 249 -15.37 10.14 22.72
CA GLY A 249 -16.11 11.01 21.81
C GLY A 249 -15.31 11.46 20.58
N THR A 250 -14.01 11.16 20.51
CA THR A 250 -13.22 11.46 19.31
C THR A 250 -13.62 10.53 18.15
N PRO A 251 -13.91 11.07 16.96
CA PRO A 251 -14.29 10.26 15.80
C PRO A 251 -13.12 9.43 15.28
N ILE A 252 -13.43 8.19 14.91
CA ILE A 252 -12.55 7.31 14.14
C ILE A 252 -13.08 7.24 12.72
N VAL A 253 -12.23 7.56 11.76
CA VAL A 253 -12.52 7.46 10.33
C VAL A 253 -12.18 6.05 9.85
N SER A 254 -13.04 5.49 8.98
CA SER A 254 -12.95 4.11 8.49
C SER A 254 -11.57 3.76 7.94
N GLY A 255 -10.96 4.68 7.19
CA GLY A 255 -9.66 4.39 6.57
C GLY A 255 -9.74 3.29 5.52
N THR A 256 -8.58 2.72 5.17
CA THR A 256 -8.48 1.70 4.12
C THR A 256 -7.25 0.82 4.33
N MET A 257 -6.96 -0.10 3.39
CA MET A 257 -5.75 -0.93 3.44
C MET A 257 -4.47 -0.09 3.33
N ASP A 258 -3.37 -0.62 3.85
CA ASP A 258 -2.04 -0.02 3.91
C ASP A 258 -1.52 0.48 2.55
N ALA A 259 -1.73 -0.28 1.49
CA ALA A 259 -1.31 0.10 0.13
C ALA A 259 -2.02 1.38 -0.35
N TRP A 260 -3.34 1.47 -0.18
CA TRP A 260 -4.10 2.67 -0.54
C TRP A 260 -3.78 3.85 0.39
N ALA A 261 -3.70 3.61 1.69
CA ALA A 261 -3.29 4.64 2.65
C ALA A 261 -1.88 5.15 2.31
N GLY A 262 -0.95 4.25 1.97
CA GLY A 262 0.40 4.61 1.52
C GLY A 262 0.41 5.47 0.26
N LEU A 263 -0.42 5.15 -0.73
CA LEU A 263 -0.61 5.95 -1.93
C LEU A 263 -1.13 7.36 -1.61
N ILE A 264 -2.19 7.45 -0.79
CA ILE A 264 -2.78 8.73 -0.35
C ILE A 264 -1.74 9.55 0.42
N GLY A 265 -1.05 8.95 1.39
CA GLY A 265 -0.06 9.62 2.24
C GLY A 265 1.22 10.04 1.51
N THR A 266 1.45 9.48 0.32
CA THR A 266 2.57 9.88 -0.56
C THR A 266 2.18 10.99 -1.54
N GLY A 267 0.94 11.50 -1.47
CA GLY A 267 0.45 12.54 -2.37
C GLY A 267 -0.32 12.03 -3.58
N GLY A 268 -0.64 10.73 -3.61
CA GLY A 268 -1.41 10.09 -4.68
C GLY A 268 -2.89 10.45 -4.74
N ALA A 269 -3.34 11.20 -3.77
CA ALA A 269 -4.70 11.70 -3.71
C ALA A 269 -4.98 12.90 -4.65
N LYS A 270 -4.00 13.29 -5.47
CA LYS A 270 -4.15 14.32 -6.50
C LYS A 270 -4.35 13.70 -7.87
N LYS A 271 -5.13 14.38 -8.72
CA LYS A 271 -5.28 13.97 -10.12
C LYS A 271 -3.93 14.00 -10.84
N GLN A 272 -3.68 13.00 -11.68
CA GLN A 272 -2.46 12.85 -12.47
C GLN A 272 -1.16 12.77 -11.65
N SER A 273 -1.25 12.41 -10.36
CA SER A 273 -0.06 12.15 -9.56
C SER A 273 0.54 10.79 -9.86
N THR A 274 1.86 10.75 -9.90
CA THR A 274 2.64 9.51 -10.01
C THR A 274 3.34 9.24 -8.70
N ILE A 275 3.27 7.99 -8.25
CA ILE A 275 3.73 7.57 -6.94
C ILE A 275 4.65 6.38 -7.08
N TYR A 276 5.66 6.34 -6.22
CA TYR A 276 6.59 5.25 -6.12
C TYR A 276 6.84 4.89 -4.64
N LEU A 277 6.25 3.80 -4.19
CA LEU A 277 6.49 3.24 -2.87
C LEU A 277 7.56 2.16 -2.96
N SER A 278 8.61 2.25 -2.14
CA SER A 278 9.73 1.31 -2.12
C SER A 278 9.91 0.69 -0.74
N GLY A 279 9.78 -0.63 -0.70
CA GLY A 279 9.97 -1.47 0.47
C GLY A 279 10.76 -2.74 0.12
N THR A 280 10.29 -3.89 0.58
CA THR A 280 10.75 -5.22 0.15
C THR A 280 10.50 -5.41 -1.34
N SER A 281 9.31 -5.03 -1.80
CA SER A 281 8.94 -4.89 -3.22
C SER A 281 8.73 -3.41 -3.57
N GLU A 282 8.53 -3.11 -4.85
CA GLU A 282 8.19 -1.77 -5.31
C GLU A 282 6.71 -1.70 -5.70
N ILE A 283 6.08 -0.56 -5.47
CA ILE A 283 4.72 -0.29 -5.96
C ILE A 283 4.74 1.06 -6.67
N LEU A 284 4.44 1.05 -7.94
CA LEU A 284 4.20 2.27 -8.70
C LEU A 284 2.70 2.47 -8.90
N GLY A 285 2.27 3.73 -8.90
CA GLY A 285 0.88 4.09 -9.10
C GLY A 285 0.75 5.40 -9.85
N ILE A 286 -0.30 5.49 -10.68
CA ILE A 286 -0.71 6.74 -11.34
C ILE A 286 -2.19 6.95 -11.07
N SER A 287 -2.55 8.16 -10.60
CA SER A 287 -3.93 8.57 -10.43
C SER A 287 -4.45 9.19 -11.72
N SER A 288 -5.47 8.57 -12.34
CA SER A 288 -6.09 9.07 -13.59
C SER A 288 -7.52 8.59 -13.69
N THR A 289 -8.39 9.39 -14.26
CA THR A 289 -9.77 8.98 -14.60
C THR A 289 -9.86 8.27 -15.95
N LYS A 290 -8.82 8.38 -16.79
CA LYS A 290 -8.75 7.68 -18.08
C LYS A 290 -8.34 6.24 -17.86
N ILE A 291 -8.81 5.35 -18.73
CA ILE A 291 -8.42 3.93 -18.74
C ILE A 291 -8.12 3.53 -20.18
N ILE A 292 -6.88 3.11 -20.39
CA ILE A 292 -6.51 2.37 -21.60
C ILE A 292 -6.20 0.93 -21.15
N PRO A 293 -6.97 -0.07 -21.61
CA PRO A 293 -6.71 -1.46 -21.27
C PRO A 293 -5.27 -1.84 -21.61
N THR A 294 -4.44 -2.07 -20.60
CA THR A 294 -3.01 -2.32 -20.76
C THR A 294 -2.64 -3.57 -19.98
N PRO A 295 -2.18 -4.64 -20.66
CA PRO A 295 -1.71 -5.82 -19.97
C PRO A 295 -0.62 -5.46 -18.95
N GLY A 296 -0.71 -6.02 -17.76
CA GLY A 296 0.27 -5.80 -16.70
C GLY A 296 -0.11 -4.75 -15.67
N ALA A 297 -0.98 -3.78 -16.01
CA ALA A 297 -1.49 -2.79 -15.07
C ALA A 297 -2.72 -3.30 -14.32
N ILE A 298 -2.79 -2.99 -13.02
CA ILE A 298 -4.01 -3.15 -12.21
C ILE A 298 -4.72 -1.80 -12.18
N VAL A 299 -6.02 -1.80 -12.50
CA VAL A 299 -6.84 -0.58 -12.42
C VAL A 299 -7.87 -0.78 -11.32
N PHE A 300 -7.77 0.02 -10.27
CA PHE A 300 -8.72 -0.03 -9.15
C PHE A 300 -10.03 0.69 -9.49
N PRO A 301 -11.14 0.33 -8.86
CA PRO A 301 -12.40 1.06 -8.95
C PRO A 301 -12.24 2.53 -8.56
N GLU A 302 -13.06 3.40 -9.15
CA GLU A 302 -13.04 4.81 -8.81
C GLU A 302 -13.66 5.06 -7.42
N THR A 303 -12.97 5.85 -6.61
CA THR A 303 -13.47 6.32 -5.33
C THR A 303 -13.15 7.80 -5.15
N HIS A 304 -14.12 8.59 -4.71
CA HIS A 304 -13.95 10.04 -4.49
C HIS A 304 -13.35 10.81 -5.68
N GLY A 305 -13.66 10.40 -6.91
CA GLY A 305 -13.10 10.99 -8.12
C GLY A 305 -11.62 10.64 -8.38
N LEU A 306 -11.08 9.68 -7.64
CA LEU A 306 -9.74 9.12 -7.83
C LEU A 306 -9.84 7.69 -8.35
N ARG A 307 -9.09 7.40 -9.37
CA ARG A 307 -8.85 6.05 -9.86
C ARG A 307 -7.35 5.82 -9.91
N VAL A 308 -6.90 4.72 -9.35
CA VAL A 308 -5.49 4.38 -9.29
C VAL A 308 -5.18 3.25 -10.24
N HIS A 309 -4.21 3.46 -11.11
CA HIS A 309 -3.52 2.44 -11.88
C HIS A 309 -2.29 2.03 -11.10
N ALA A 310 -2.12 0.77 -10.82
CA ALA A 310 -1.01 0.27 -9.99
C ALA A 310 -0.23 -0.86 -10.68
N ALA A 311 1.06 -0.87 -10.43
CA ALA A 311 1.97 -1.92 -10.89
C ALA A 311 2.89 -2.32 -9.72
N PRO A 312 2.47 -3.30 -8.90
CA PRO A 312 3.33 -3.86 -7.86
C PRO A 312 4.34 -4.82 -8.48
N THR A 313 5.65 -4.57 -8.30
CA THR A 313 6.70 -5.54 -8.67
C THR A 313 6.83 -6.61 -7.60
N GLN A 314 7.44 -7.74 -7.95
CA GLN A 314 7.77 -8.78 -6.98
C GLN A 314 9.04 -8.43 -6.20
N ASN A 315 10.02 -7.86 -6.88
CA ASN A 315 11.36 -7.60 -6.36
C ASN A 315 11.61 -6.10 -6.16
N GLY A 316 12.28 -5.76 -5.06
CA GLY A 316 12.61 -4.38 -4.71
C GLY A 316 13.84 -4.33 -3.80
N GLY A 317 13.65 -3.85 -2.58
CA GLY A 317 14.71 -3.82 -1.56
C GLY A 317 15.25 -5.18 -1.16
N ASP A 318 14.47 -6.25 -1.31
CA ASP A 318 14.88 -7.64 -1.08
C ASP A 318 16.02 -8.10 -1.99
N ALA A 319 16.08 -7.63 -3.24
CA ALA A 319 17.20 -7.94 -4.14
C ALA A 319 18.55 -7.46 -3.57
N LYS A 320 18.56 -6.33 -2.84
CA LYS A 320 19.76 -5.87 -2.12
C LYS A 320 20.06 -6.74 -0.91
N VAL A 321 19.02 -7.13 -0.16
CA VAL A 321 19.17 -8.04 0.99
C VAL A 321 19.77 -9.37 0.54
N TRP A 322 19.21 -9.95 -0.52
CA TRP A 322 19.75 -11.15 -1.14
C TRP A 322 21.24 -10.98 -1.55
N PHE A 323 21.55 -9.89 -2.26
CA PHE A 323 22.91 -9.65 -2.72
C PHE A 323 23.92 -9.51 -1.57
N THR A 324 23.56 -8.76 -0.52
CA THR A 324 24.42 -8.57 0.66
C THR A 324 24.63 -9.87 1.42
N GLN A 325 23.60 -10.68 1.61
CA GLN A 325 23.70 -11.98 2.25
C GLN A 325 24.55 -12.96 1.43
N ALA A 326 24.34 -13.03 0.12
CA ALA A 326 25.07 -13.93 -0.77
C ALA A 326 26.58 -13.61 -0.84
N ASN A 327 26.96 -12.35 -0.59
CA ASN A 327 28.35 -11.90 -0.64
C ASN A 327 28.98 -11.66 0.75
N GLY A 328 28.25 -11.87 1.84
CA GLY A 328 28.75 -11.67 3.21
C GLY A 328 29.12 -10.21 3.52
N ILE A 329 28.42 -9.24 2.91
CA ILE A 329 28.63 -7.80 3.13
C ILE A 329 27.39 -7.16 3.78
N THR A 330 27.57 -5.98 4.38
CA THR A 330 26.48 -5.19 4.95
C THR A 330 25.85 -4.27 3.90
N MET A 331 24.66 -3.74 4.21
CA MET A 331 23.99 -2.72 3.40
C MET A 331 24.82 -1.42 3.27
N ASP A 332 25.52 -1.05 4.33
CA ASP A 332 26.37 0.14 4.35
C ASP A 332 27.60 -0.04 3.45
N GLU A 333 28.24 -1.22 3.49
CA GLU A 333 29.35 -1.56 2.59
C GLU A 333 28.90 -1.57 1.13
N MET A 334 27.75 -2.19 0.83
CA MET A 334 27.17 -2.15 -0.53
C MET A 334 26.90 -0.72 -0.99
N SER A 335 26.30 0.12 -0.13
CA SER A 335 26.05 1.52 -0.44
C SER A 335 27.35 2.31 -0.67
N ALA A 336 28.35 2.09 0.14
CA ALA A 336 29.67 2.72 0.00
C ALA A 336 30.38 2.33 -1.31
N MET A 337 30.30 1.06 -1.73
CA MET A 337 30.86 0.58 -3.01
C MET A 337 30.25 1.28 -4.22
N VAL A 338 28.98 1.63 -4.17
CA VAL A 338 28.25 2.26 -5.29
C VAL A 338 28.35 3.78 -5.24
N SER A 339 28.53 4.35 -4.05
CA SER A 339 28.63 5.81 -3.86
C SER A 339 29.82 6.39 -4.63
N GLY A 340 29.56 7.46 -5.38
CA GLY A 340 30.60 8.14 -6.17
C GLY A 340 31.06 7.39 -7.43
N THR A 341 30.45 6.22 -7.74
CA THR A 341 30.70 5.52 -9.01
C THR A 341 29.64 5.87 -10.05
N THR A 342 29.93 5.59 -11.32
CA THR A 342 29.00 5.67 -12.44
C THR A 342 28.98 4.34 -13.17
N ARG A 343 27.91 4.06 -13.93
CA ARG A 343 27.87 2.90 -14.82
C ARG A 343 29.04 2.98 -15.80
N ASN A 344 29.74 1.87 -16.00
CA ASN A 344 30.88 1.75 -16.90
C ASN A 344 30.83 0.41 -17.66
N ALA A 345 31.79 0.17 -18.55
CA ALA A 345 31.85 -1.03 -19.38
C ALA A 345 32.00 -2.35 -18.58
N ALA A 346 32.41 -2.30 -17.31
CA ALA A 346 32.49 -3.47 -16.44
C ALA A 346 31.20 -3.73 -15.65
N THR A 347 30.24 -2.79 -15.62
CA THR A 347 28.96 -2.93 -14.92
C THR A 347 28.03 -3.84 -15.70
N PRO A 348 27.68 -5.04 -15.19
CA PRO A 348 26.76 -5.94 -15.88
C PRO A 348 25.33 -5.41 -15.85
N LEU A 349 24.46 -6.01 -16.64
CA LEU A 349 23.02 -5.85 -16.50
C LEU A 349 22.49 -6.86 -15.48
N PHE A 350 21.68 -6.42 -14.54
CA PHE A 350 21.02 -7.30 -13.57
C PHE A 350 19.52 -7.38 -13.84
N LEU A 351 18.99 -8.60 -13.93
CA LEU A 351 17.57 -8.91 -13.95
C LEU A 351 17.14 -9.25 -12.51
N PRO A 352 16.30 -8.43 -11.85
CA PRO A 352 16.01 -8.59 -10.41
C PRO A 352 14.94 -9.63 -10.10
N GLN A 353 14.44 -10.37 -11.07
CA GLN A 353 13.33 -11.32 -10.94
C GLN A 353 13.74 -12.62 -10.23
N LEU A 354 14.22 -12.52 -8.98
CA LEU A 354 14.76 -13.65 -8.21
C LEU A 354 13.72 -14.75 -7.97
N GLU A 355 12.46 -14.37 -7.75
CA GLU A 355 11.32 -15.25 -7.49
C GLU A 355 10.15 -14.98 -8.46
N GLY A 356 10.47 -14.74 -9.72
CA GLY A 356 9.48 -14.32 -10.71
C GLY A 356 9.22 -12.82 -10.66
N GLU A 357 8.19 -12.39 -11.40
CA GLU A 357 7.74 -10.99 -11.43
C GLU A 357 6.22 -10.91 -11.43
N ARG A 358 5.69 -9.92 -10.69
CA ARG A 358 4.31 -9.48 -10.78
C ARG A 358 4.16 -8.49 -11.94
N ALA A 359 3.67 -7.31 -11.68
CA ALA A 359 3.49 -6.29 -12.71
C ALA A 359 4.86 -5.78 -13.24
N PRO A 360 4.94 -5.49 -14.53
CA PRO A 360 3.91 -5.66 -15.56
C PRO A 360 3.88 -7.05 -16.21
N LEU A 361 4.75 -7.97 -15.82
CA LEU A 361 5.04 -9.20 -16.55
C LEU A 361 4.15 -10.38 -16.15
N TRP A 362 3.71 -10.46 -14.89
CA TRP A 362 2.91 -11.55 -14.32
C TRP A 362 3.44 -12.95 -14.67
N ASN A 363 4.74 -13.14 -14.47
CA ASN A 363 5.46 -14.36 -14.83
C ASN A 363 6.27 -14.90 -13.65
N SER A 364 5.80 -15.98 -13.03
CA SER A 364 6.44 -16.66 -11.90
C SER A 364 7.68 -17.47 -12.28
N ASP A 365 7.87 -17.76 -13.58
CA ASP A 365 8.98 -18.57 -14.07
C ASP A 365 10.27 -17.77 -14.30
N LEU A 366 10.20 -16.44 -14.30
CA LEU A 366 11.38 -15.59 -14.43
C LEU A 366 12.36 -15.83 -13.29
N ARG A 367 13.64 -15.75 -13.58
CA ARG A 367 14.73 -15.86 -12.58
C ARG A 367 15.74 -14.75 -12.77
N GLY A 368 16.38 -14.37 -11.64
CA GLY A 368 17.43 -13.36 -11.64
C GLY A 368 18.64 -13.77 -12.48
N ALA A 369 19.28 -12.79 -13.12
CA ALA A 369 20.47 -13.02 -13.91
C ALA A 369 21.39 -11.80 -13.95
N PHE A 370 22.70 -12.04 -14.03
CA PHE A 370 23.70 -11.03 -14.41
C PHE A 370 24.17 -11.31 -15.84
N LEU A 371 24.04 -10.32 -16.72
CA LEU A 371 24.41 -10.42 -18.12
C LEU A 371 25.53 -9.43 -18.46
N GLY A 372 26.44 -9.80 -19.36
CA GLY A 372 27.54 -8.96 -19.78
C GLY A 372 28.72 -8.92 -18.79
N VAL A 373 28.85 -9.93 -17.92
CA VAL A 373 30.00 -10.05 -16.99
C VAL A 373 31.29 -10.25 -17.78
N SER A 374 32.32 -9.47 -17.44
CA SER A 374 33.66 -9.52 -18.06
C SER A 374 34.77 -9.80 -17.03
N ARG A 375 35.98 -10.01 -17.50
CA ARG A 375 37.15 -10.16 -16.60
C ARG A 375 37.45 -8.90 -15.77
N GLN A 376 36.90 -7.76 -16.15
CA GLN A 376 37.10 -6.47 -15.45
C GLN A 376 36.03 -6.26 -14.36
N THR A 377 34.89 -6.96 -14.42
CA THR A 377 33.80 -6.84 -13.46
C THR A 377 34.25 -7.19 -12.04
N ARG A 378 33.98 -6.33 -11.08
CA ARG A 378 34.30 -6.46 -9.66
C ARG A 378 33.05 -6.36 -8.81
N LEU A 379 33.14 -6.65 -7.53
CA LEU A 379 32.01 -6.62 -6.60
C LEU A 379 31.26 -5.27 -6.60
N PRO A 380 31.91 -4.09 -6.66
CA PRO A 380 31.21 -2.82 -6.79
C PRO A 380 30.37 -2.70 -8.07
N ASP A 381 30.82 -3.30 -9.19
CA ASP A 381 30.07 -3.28 -10.44
C ASP A 381 28.80 -4.15 -10.36
N PHE A 382 28.88 -5.30 -9.68
CA PHE A 382 27.71 -6.13 -9.37
C PHE A 382 26.75 -5.42 -8.41
N ALA A 383 27.26 -4.78 -7.35
CA ALA A 383 26.46 -4.01 -6.40
C ALA A 383 25.67 -2.89 -7.11
N ARG A 384 26.35 -2.16 -8.00
CA ARG A 384 25.72 -1.13 -8.83
C ARG A 384 24.65 -1.73 -9.75
N ALA A 385 24.94 -2.84 -10.42
CA ALA A 385 24.01 -3.50 -11.30
C ALA A 385 22.71 -3.90 -10.55
N VAL A 386 22.78 -4.31 -9.28
CA VAL A 386 21.60 -4.62 -8.47
C VAL A 386 20.74 -3.37 -8.23
N TYR A 387 21.35 -2.22 -7.89
CA TYR A 387 20.62 -0.96 -7.74
C TYR A 387 19.92 -0.54 -9.05
N GLU A 388 20.63 -0.65 -10.18
CA GLU A 388 20.12 -0.29 -11.50
C GLU A 388 19.03 -1.26 -11.96
N GLY A 389 19.19 -2.57 -11.76
CA GLY A 389 18.23 -3.59 -12.18
C GLY A 389 16.86 -3.41 -11.53
N VAL A 390 16.81 -3.11 -10.22
CA VAL A 390 15.55 -2.80 -9.54
C VAL A 390 14.95 -1.49 -10.09
N ALA A 391 15.77 -0.48 -10.38
CA ALA A 391 15.29 0.76 -11.00
C ALA A 391 14.75 0.54 -12.42
N PHE A 392 15.35 -0.37 -13.21
CA PHE A 392 14.82 -0.76 -14.52
C PHE A 392 13.47 -1.48 -14.42
N ALA A 393 13.30 -2.38 -13.42
CA ALA A 393 12.01 -3.02 -13.18
C ALA A 393 10.93 -1.97 -12.83
N ALA A 394 11.26 -1.00 -11.97
CA ALA A 394 10.38 0.12 -11.65
C ALA A 394 10.05 0.98 -12.89
N ARG A 395 11.05 1.26 -13.75
CA ARG A 395 10.83 1.98 -15.01
C ARG A 395 9.87 1.22 -15.93
N HIS A 396 10.03 -0.08 -16.08
CA HIS A 396 9.14 -0.90 -16.91
C HIS A 396 7.70 -0.87 -16.40
N ALA A 397 7.52 -0.96 -15.09
CA ALA A 397 6.22 -0.81 -14.46
C ALA A 397 5.63 0.60 -14.71
N LEU A 398 6.43 1.65 -14.56
CA LEU A 398 6.00 3.03 -14.77
C LEU A 398 5.57 3.30 -16.23
N GLU A 399 6.34 2.82 -17.22
CA GLU A 399 5.98 2.98 -18.63
C GLU A 399 4.65 2.29 -18.96
N THR A 400 4.40 1.11 -18.38
CA THR A 400 3.12 0.41 -18.51
C THR A 400 1.98 1.23 -17.92
N LEU A 401 2.19 1.85 -16.76
CA LEU A 401 1.18 2.69 -16.10
C LEU A 401 0.91 3.98 -16.85
N LYS A 402 1.92 4.63 -17.43
CA LYS A 402 1.76 5.83 -18.26
C LYS A 402 0.81 5.56 -19.43
N ILE A 403 0.94 4.39 -20.08
CA ILE A 403 0.02 3.97 -21.15
C ILE A 403 -1.38 3.73 -20.58
N SER A 404 -1.50 2.95 -19.49
CA SER A 404 -2.78 2.59 -18.90
C SER A 404 -3.60 3.79 -18.42
N ALA A 405 -2.93 4.78 -17.86
CA ALA A 405 -3.52 5.99 -17.29
C ALA A 405 -3.66 7.15 -18.29
N ASP A 406 -3.05 7.07 -19.49
CA ASP A 406 -2.87 8.16 -20.46
C ASP A 406 -2.32 9.43 -19.78
N VAL A 407 -1.25 9.25 -19.01
CA VAL A 407 -0.59 10.34 -18.25
C VAL A 407 0.90 10.26 -18.47
N ASP A 408 1.51 11.36 -18.84
CA ASP A 408 2.97 11.54 -18.78
C ASP A 408 3.35 12.19 -17.45
N SER A 409 4.39 11.68 -16.81
CA SER A 409 4.77 12.05 -15.45
C SER A 409 5.99 12.96 -15.46
N ASP A 410 5.80 14.22 -15.06
CA ASP A 410 6.88 15.19 -14.92
C ASP A 410 7.58 15.11 -13.55
N LEU A 411 6.97 14.41 -12.59
CA LEU A 411 7.42 14.30 -11.22
C LEU A 411 6.88 13.03 -10.57
N ILE A 412 7.71 12.34 -9.80
CA ILE A 412 7.31 11.14 -9.07
C ILE A 412 7.38 11.40 -7.56
N CYS A 413 6.25 11.24 -6.86
CA CYS A 413 6.18 11.31 -5.41
C CYS A 413 6.62 9.97 -4.81
N CYS A 414 7.61 9.99 -3.93
CA CYS A 414 8.31 8.80 -3.46
C CYS A 414 8.23 8.65 -1.94
N ALA A 415 7.98 7.41 -1.46
CA ALA A 415 8.01 7.11 -0.04
C ALA A 415 8.44 5.66 0.24
N GLY A 416 8.69 5.38 1.51
CA GLY A 416 9.06 4.06 2.01
C GLY A 416 10.54 3.90 2.31
N GLY A 417 10.88 2.78 2.95
CA GLY A 417 12.22 2.52 3.46
C GLY A 417 13.32 2.46 2.40
N GLY A 418 12.97 2.12 1.15
CA GLY A 418 13.91 2.08 0.03
C GLY A 418 14.46 3.45 -0.37
N PHE A 419 13.76 4.54 -0.01
CA PHE A 419 14.20 5.91 -0.30
C PHE A 419 15.11 6.53 0.77
N ARG A 420 15.62 5.75 1.71
CA ARG A 420 16.61 6.22 2.70
C ARG A 420 18.02 6.43 2.11
N SER A 421 18.38 5.69 1.05
CA SER A 421 19.71 5.74 0.42
C SER A 421 19.79 6.85 -0.63
N ALA A 422 20.57 7.90 -0.37
CA ALA A 422 20.79 8.99 -1.32
C ALA A 422 21.38 8.49 -2.66
N THR A 423 22.34 7.55 -2.59
CA THR A 423 22.97 6.95 -3.78
C THR A 423 21.93 6.22 -4.65
N TRP A 424 21.08 5.39 -4.04
CA TRP A 424 20.06 4.66 -4.81
C TRP A 424 18.98 5.58 -5.36
N ASN A 425 18.62 6.62 -4.62
CA ASN A 425 17.66 7.61 -5.09
C ASN A 425 18.13 8.33 -6.35
N GLN A 426 19.43 8.68 -6.41
CA GLN A 426 20.01 9.28 -7.63
C GLN A 426 19.96 8.30 -8.80
N ILE A 427 20.36 7.03 -8.60
CA ILE A 427 20.28 6.00 -9.64
C ILE A 427 18.84 5.84 -10.15
N ARG A 428 17.85 5.84 -9.24
CA ARG A 428 16.43 5.78 -9.63
C ARG A 428 16.01 7.00 -10.46
N ALA A 429 16.38 8.21 -10.02
CA ALA A 429 16.08 9.43 -10.77
C ALA A 429 16.67 9.37 -12.19
N ASP A 430 17.93 8.94 -12.30
CA ASP A 430 18.66 8.83 -13.57
C ASP A 430 18.05 7.77 -14.49
N VAL A 431 17.72 6.58 -13.96
CA VAL A 431 17.12 5.47 -14.72
C VAL A 431 15.70 5.80 -15.17
N LEU A 432 14.90 6.41 -14.29
CA LEU A 432 13.52 6.83 -14.60
C LEU A 432 13.48 8.08 -15.47
N ASN A 433 14.61 8.79 -15.58
CA ASN A 433 14.73 10.10 -16.26
C ASN A 433 13.61 11.07 -15.84
N THR A 434 13.25 11.06 -14.57
CA THR A 434 12.15 11.87 -14.01
C THR A 434 12.53 12.34 -12.60
N PRO A 435 12.27 13.61 -12.25
CA PRO A 435 12.51 14.14 -10.91
C PRO A 435 11.75 13.35 -9.84
N LEU A 436 12.40 13.12 -8.69
CA LEU A 436 11.83 12.43 -7.55
C LEU A 436 11.57 13.40 -6.39
N HIS A 437 10.34 13.45 -5.92
CA HIS A 437 9.90 14.16 -4.70
C HIS A 437 9.79 13.16 -3.55
N ILE A 438 10.79 13.12 -2.68
CA ILE A 438 10.85 12.14 -1.60
C ILE A 438 10.14 12.71 -0.37
N LEU A 439 9.16 11.97 0.13
CA LEU A 439 8.38 12.33 1.32
C LEU A 439 9.30 12.50 2.54
N ASN A 440 9.06 13.53 3.34
CA ASN A 440 9.76 13.73 4.61
C ASN A 440 9.35 12.68 5.65
N ALA A 441 8.05 12.33 5.70
CA ALA A 441 7.54 11.31 6.59
C ALA A 441 8.06 9.91 6.19
N THR A 442 8.42 9.11 7.18
CA THR A 442 8.97 7.76 6.94
C THR A 442 7.89 6.70 6.78
N GLU A 443 6.66 6.98 7.23
CA GLU A 443 5.55 6.02 7.30
C GLU A 443 4.35 6.50 6.48
N PRO A 444 4.33 6.22 5.16
CA PRO A 444 3.28 6.73 4.27
C PRO A 444 1.88 6.21 4.61
N GLY A 445 1.74 4.98 5.14
CA GLY A 445 0.46 4.46 5.61
C GLY A 445 -0.15 5.31 6.71
N VAL A 446 0.67 5.71 7.70
CA VAL A 446 0.25 6.60 8.78
C VAL A 446 -0.16 7.97 8.24
N SER A 447 0.63 8.55 7.31
CA SER A 447 0.30 9.84 6.67
C SER A 447 -1.02 9.76 5.90
N GLY A 448 -1.27 8.65 5.19
CA GLY A 448 -2.55 8.42 4.50
C GLY A 448 -3.72 8.28 5.48
N ALA A 449 -3.55 7.57 6.58
CA ALA A 449 -4.57 7.45 7.62
C ALA A 449 -4.90 8.84 8.22
N VAL A 450 -3.89 9.70 8.45
CA VAL A 450 -4.09 11.11 8.87
C VAL A 450 -4.85 11.90 7.81
N THR A 451 -4.51 11.75 6.53
CA THR A 451 -5.21 12.43 5.44
C THR A 451 -6.70 12.05 5.41
N LEU A 452 -7.01 10.75 5.57
CA LEU A 452 -8.38 10.27 5.65
C LEU A 452 -9.11 10.79 6.89
N ALA A 453 -8.43 10.83 8.06
CA ALA A 453 -8.95 11.42 9.27
C ALA A 453 -9.29 12.91 9.09
N ALA A 454 -8.41 13.66 8.44
CA ALA A 454 -8.59 15.09 8.18
C ALA A 454 -9.82 15.38 7.31
N ILE A 455 -10.04 14.56 6.29
CA ILE A 455 -11.21 14.67 5.40
C ILE A 455 -12.48 14.26 6.15
N GLY A 456 -12.48 13.08 6.78
CA GLY A 456 -13.64 12.54 7.48
C GLY A 456 -14.11 13.39 8.66
N SER A 457 -13.20 14.11 9.33
CA SER A 457 -13.52 15.06 10.39
C SER A 457 -13.88 16.46 9.88
N GLY A 458 -13.74 16.72 8.57
CA GLY A 458 -14.03 18.02 7.96
C GLY A 458 -12.97 19.10 8.22
N VAL A 459 -11.76 18.72 8.65
CA VAL A 459 -10.60 19.62 8.71
C VAL A 459 -10.25 20.09 7.30
N TYR A 460 -10.27 19.20 6.33
CA TYR A 460 -10.14 19.50 4.91
C TYR A 460 -11.38 19.04 4.13
N SER A 461 -11.70 19.75 3.06
CA SER A 461 -12.92 19.49 2.27
C SER A 461 -12.72 18.52 1.10
N SER A 462 -11.46 18.27 0.72
CA SER A 462 -11.11 17.41 -0.42
C SER A 462 -9.77 16.72 -0.22
N PHE A 463 -9.54 15.67 -0.99
CA PHE A 463 -8.25 14.98 -1.04
C PHE A 463 -7.12 15.88 -1.52
N GLU A 464 -7.39 16.76 -2.49
CA GLU A 464 -6.41 17.68 -3.03
C GLU A 464 -5.96 18.70 -1.96
N GLU A 465 -6.91 19.33 -1.27
CA GLU A 465 -6.64 20.26 -0.18
C GLU A 465 -5.86 19.60 0.98
N ALA A 466 -6.30 18.42 1.40
CA ALA A 466 -5.62 17.66 2.46
C ALA A 466 -4.21 17.23 2.05
N SER A 467 -4.02 16.76 0.82
CA SER A 467 -2.72 16.36 0.31
C SER A 467 -1.76 17.55 0.21
N ASP A 468 -2.24 18.73 -0.25
CA ASP A 468 -1.41 19.95 -0.33
C ASP A 468 -0.92 20.40 1.05
N ALA A 469 -1.77 20.28 2.06
CA ALA A 469 -1.46 20.72 3.41
C ALA A 469 -0.60 19.72 4.19
N LEU A 470 -0.91 18.41 4.06
CA LEU A 470 -0.35 17.37 4.93
C LEU A 470 0.89 16.68 4.36
N THR A 471 1.11 16.74 3.02
CA THR A 471 2.22 16.06 2.39
C THR A 471 3.44 16.97 2.26
N GLN A 472 4.50 16.67 2.99
CA GLN A 472 5.74 17.43 2.95
C GLN A 472 6.86 16.62 2.28
N TYR A 473 7.55 17.23 1.33
CA TYR A 473 8.63 16.59 0.59
C TYR A 473 9.97 17.29 0.83
N ARG A 474 11.05 16.54 0.60
CA ARG A 474 12.39 17.09 0.44
C ARG A 474 12.48 17.87 -0.87
N ALA A 475 13.55 18.64 -1.05
CA ALA A 475 13.84 19.24 -2.35
C ALA A 475 13.87 18.17 -3.45
N PRO A 476 13.31 18.43 -4.65
CA PRO A 476 13.28 17.47 -5.74
C PRO A 476 14.69 16.99 -6.10
N LEU A 477 14.84 15.68 -6.25
CA LEU A 477 16.06 15.07 -6.75
C LEU A 477 15.97 15.00 -8.28
N ILE A 478 16.84 15.74 -8.94
CA ILE A 478 16.84 15.89 -10.40
C ILE A 478 17.72 14.81 -11.05
N PRO A 479 17.29 14.17 -12.15
CA PRO A 479 18.11 13.26 -12.94
C PRO A 479 19.39 13.94 -13.46
N ASP A 480 20.50 13.20 -13.53
CA ASP A 480 21.70 13.65 -14.27
C ASP A 480 21.50 13.44 -15.77
N SER A 481 21.23 14.51 -16.49
CA SER A 481 20.98 14.46 -17.94
C SER A 481 22.14 13.83 -18.76
N ARG A 482 23.37 13.81 -18.21
CA ARG A 482 24.51 13.15 -18.85
C ARG A 482 24.41 11.62 -18.85
N GLN A 483 23.54 11.05 -18.02
CA GLN A 483 23.29 9.62 -17.94
C GLN A 483 22.04 9.19 -18.76
N ALA A 484 21.24 10.13 -19.23
CA ALA A 484 19.95 9.85 -19.86
C ALA A 484 20.07 8.88 -21.05
N ASP A 485 20.92 9.20 -22.03
CA ASP A 485 21.10 8.36 -23.22
C ASP A 485 21.67 6.96 -22.86
N LEU A 486 22.58 6.89 -21.89
CA LEU A 486 23.15 5.64 -21.43
C LEU A 486 22.09 4.73 -20.80
N TYR A 487 21.25 5.28 -19.92
CA TYR A 487 20.18 4.50 -19.27
C TYR A 487 19.02 4.18 -20.21
N GLU A 488 18.77 4.99 -21.23
CA GLU A 488 17.80 4.67 -22.29
C GLU A 488 18.22 3.39 -23.03
N HIS A 489 19.45 3.35 -23.55
CA HIS A 489 19.97 2.17 -24.23
C HIS A 489 20.06 0.93 -23.29
N ALA A 490 20.49 1.13 -22.04
CA ALA A 490 20.56 0.04 -21.08
C ALA A 490 19.17 -0.53 -20.75
N PHE A 491 18.14 0.31 -20.72
CA PHE A 491 16.77 -0.11 -20.49
C PHE A 491 16.18 -0.89 -21.68
N ASP A 492 16.48 -0.52 -22.92
CA ASP A 492 16.10 -1.32 -24.08
C ASP A 492 16.70 -2.71 -24.03
N ILE A 493 18.01 -2.80 -23.72
CA ILE A 493 18.68 -4.09 -23.52
C ILE A 493 18.05 -4.89 -22.36
N TYR A 494 17.62 -4.20 -21.28
CA TYR A 494 16.93 -4.84 -20.16
C TYR A 494 15.60 -5.48 -20.59
N LYS A 495 14.80 -4.80 -21.40
CA LYS A 495 13.53 -5.35 -21.92
C LYS A 495 13.77 -6.59 -22.79
N ASP A 496 14.75 -6.55 -23.68
CA ASP A 496 15.13 -7.68 -24.54
C ASP A 496 15.67 -8.87 -23.72
N ALA A 497 16.48 -8.57 -22.69
CA ALA A 497 17.05 -9.56 -21.79
C ALA A 497 15.97 -10.32 -20.98
N ILE A 498 14.94 -9.63 -20.51
CA ILE A 498 13.80 -10.26 -19.83
C ILE A 498 13.10 -11.24 -20.75
N GLN A 499 12.82 -10.85 -21.98
CA GLN A 499 12.15 -11.73 -22.96
C GLN A 499 12.99 -12.97 -23.24
N ALA A 500 14.30 -12.82 -23.46
CA ALA A 500 15.22 -13.92 -23.67
C ALA A 500 15.33 -14.83 -22.43
N ASN A 501 15.32 -14.27 -21.24
CA ASN A 501 15.47 -15.01 -19.97
C ASN A 501 14.19 -15.78 -19.57
N ALA A 502 13.02 -15.43 -20.06
CA ALA A 502 11.75 -16.06 -19.69
C ALA A 502 11.74 -17.57 -20.00
N LEU A 503 12.25 -17.96 -21.17
CA LEU A 503 12.36 -19.37 -21.56
C LEU A 503 13.38 -20.12 -20.68
N ILE A 504 14.51 -19.49 -20.40
CA ILE A 504 15.58 -20.08 -19.58
C ILE A 504 15.10 -20.26 -18.14
N GLY A 505 14.45 -19.24 -17.57
CA GLY A 505 13.87 -19.30 -16.23
C GLY A 505 12.88 -20.45 -16.06
N LYS A 506 11.98 -20.62 -17.03
CA LYS A 506 11.03 -21.74 -17.06
C LYS A 506 11.73 -23.10 -17.06
N GLN A 507 12.78 -23.27 -17.89
CA GLN A 507 13.54 -24.52 -17.95
C GLN A 507 14.28 -24.80 -16.63
N LEU A 508 14.83 -23.77 -15.99
CA LEU A 508 15.50 -23.91 -14.70
C LEU A 508 14.51 -24.27 -13.57
N THR A 509 13.33 -23.68 -13.55
CA THR A 509 12.28 -24.05 -12.59
C THR A 509 11.90 -25.51 -12.75
N GLN A 510 11.63 -25.97 -13.97
CA GLN A 510 11.30 -27.37 -14.25
C GLN A 510 12.43 -28.36 -13.93
N LEU A 511 13.69 -27.92 -13.97
CA LEU A 511 14.83 -28.74 -13.58
C LEU A 511 14.88 -28.98 -12.07
N ASN A 512 14.51 -27.95 -11.28
CA ASN A 512 14.53 -28.02 -9.82
C ASN A 512 13.33 -28.77 -9.23
N ASP A 513 12.24 -28.95 -10.01
CA ASP A 513 11.06 -29.72 -9.63
C ASP A 513 11.22 -31.25 -9.86
N ARG A 514 12.38 -31.69 -10.38
CA ARG A 514 12.75 -33.11 -10.60
C ARG A 514 13.56 -33.64 -9.44
#